data_91b74a670836767a39a0f15a4edd30e0
#
_entry.id   91b74a670836767a39a0f15a4edd30e0
#
_cell.length_a   1.000
_cell.length_b   1.000
_cell.length_c   1.000
_cell.angle_alpha   90.00
_cell.angle_beta   90.00
_cell.angle_gamma   90.00
#
_symmetry.space_group_name_H-M   'P 1'
#
loop_
_entity.id
_entity.type
_entity.pdbx_description
1 polymer ?
#
loop_
_entity_poly.entity_id
_entity_poly.type
_entity_poly.pdbx_seq_one_letter_code
_entity_poly.pdbx_strand_id
1 'polypeptide(L)'
;MLAARTQGLGELPALVAVAVVLGWWTAATAVGEPSRRASSAPGADRSLPLAAEVVVGCRAVVPVAVLAVVLGVSALLVGQGAGSPLAWLALGVAVAPAWAGAAVRAGYRPDLDWSGPVVSSPMGALPTGVGATLVRGPDVGVLGTVPVGLALLLGAVPWWLVAVQLGWSAALAAFAVLTSGQPD
;
A
#
# COMPACT_ATOMS: atom_id res chain seq x y z
N MET A 1 -3.40 -28.12 15.90
CA MET A 1 -3.44 -28.62 14.52
C MET A 1 -2.61 -27.78 13.52
N LEU A 2 -2.41 -26.49 13.74
CA LEU A 2 -1.49 -25.67 12.90
C LEU A 2 -0.01 -26.07 13.07
N ALA A 3 0.43 -26.39 14.28
CA ALA A 3 1.82 -26.77 14.56
C ALA A 3 2.30 -28.00 13.76
N ALA A 4 1.43 -28.93 13.46
CA ALA A 4 1.78 -30.14 12.69
C ALA A 4 1.91 -29.88 11.17
N ARG A 5 1.31 -28.78 10.64
CA ARG A 5 1.46 -28.39 9.23
C ARG A 5 2.73 -27.59 8.95
N THR A 6 3.33 -27.00 9.95
CA THR A 6 4.52 -26.15 9.80
C THR A 6 5.84 -26.92 9.80
N GLN A 7 5.85 -28.19 10.23
CA GLN A 7 7.09 -28.99 10.34
C GLN A 7 7.71 -29.43 8.99
N GLY A 8 6.99 -29.26 7.87
CA GLY A 8 7.55 -29.53 6.53
C GLY A 8 7.64 -28.32 5.61
N LEU A 9 7.19 -27.13 6.06
CA LEU A 9 6.99 -25.95 5.21
C LEU A 9 7.54 -24.67 5.85
N GLY A 10 8.55 -24.76 6.69
CA GLY A 10 9.03 -23.69 7.57
C GLY A 10 9.24 -22.30 6.92
N GLU A 11 9.50 -22.23 5.62
CA GLU A 11 9.70 -20.96 4.90
C GLU A 11 8.55 -20.59 3.96
N LEU A 12 7.65 -21.52 3.61
CA LEU A 12 6.57 -21.29 2.66
C LEU A 12 5.59 -20.19 3.08
N PRO A 13 5.17 -20.05 4.36
CA PRO A 13 4.30 -18.96 4.77
C PRO A 13 4.92 -17.58 4.57
N ALA A 14 6.23 -17.46 4.85
CA ALA A 14 6.96 -16.21 4.65
C ALA A 14 7.09 -15.85 3.16
N LEU A 15 7.38 -16.83 2.31
CA LEU A 15 7.45 -16.64 0.86
C LEU A 15 6.10 -16.24 0.28
N VAL A 16 5.01 -16.87 0.73
CA VAL A 16 3.64 -16.50 0.32
C VAL A 16 3.32 -15.07 0.75
N ALA A 17 3.65 -14.69 2.00
CA ALA A 17 3.42 -13.34 2.49
C ALA A 17 4.21 -12.31 1.66
N VAL A 18 5.47 -12.57 1.36
CA VAL A 18 6.29 -11.71 0.50
C VAL A 18 5.70 -11.61 -0.89
N ALA A 19 5.30 -12.72 -1.51
CA ALA A 19 4.68 -12.74 -2.84
C ALA A 19 3.37 -11.93 -2.87
N VAL A 20 2.54 -12.05 -1.84
CA VAL A 20 1.30 -11.28 -1.70
C VAL A 20 1.61 -9.79 -1.59
N VAL A 21 2.54 -9.37 -0.74
CA VAL A 21 2.93 -7.95 -0.59
C VAL A 21 3.51 -7.40 -1.89
N LEU A 22 4.36 -8.15 -2.58
CA LEU A 22 4.89 -7.76 -3.89
C LEU A 22 3.79 -7.66 -4.96
N GLY A 23 2.84 -8.60 -4.95
CA GLY A 23 1.65 -8.54 -5.82
C GLY A 23 0.79 -7.32 -5.54
N TRP A 24 0.56 -6.99 -4.28
CA TRP A 24 -0.17 -5.78 -3.88
C TRP A 24 0.56 -4.50 -4.28
N TRP A 25 1.88 -4.50 -4.14
CA TRP A 25 2.72 -3.41 -4.62
C TRP A 25 2.60 -3.19 -6.13
N THR A 26 2.72 -4.26 -6.93
CA THR A 26 2.58 -4.16 -8.39
C THR A 26 1.19 -3.68 -8.80
N ALA A 27 0.14 -4.16 -8.13
CA ALA A 27 -1.22 -3.67 -8.34
C ALA A 27 -1.35 -2.18 -7.99
N ALA A 28 -0.80 -1.75 -6.84
CA ALA A 28 -0.83 -0.35 -6.41
C ALA A 28 -0.08 0.56 -7.38
N THR A 29 1.09 0.13 -7.90
CA THR A 29 1.84 0.91 -8.89
C THR A 29 1.09 1.05 -10.21
N ALA A 30 0.37 0.02 -10.65
CA ALA A 30 -0.45 0.06 -11.85
C ALA A 30 -1.61 1.06 -11.74
N VAL A 31 -2.32 1.07 -10.60
CA VAL A 31 -3.45 2.01 -10.39
C VAL A 31 -3.00 3.42 -10.03
N GLY A 32 -1.71 3.64 -9.69
CA GLY A 32 -1.13 4.95 -9.39
C GLY A 32 -0.78 5.80 -10.61
N GLU A 33 -0.86 5.25 -11.82
CA GLU A 33 -0.51 5.93 -13.06
C GLU A 33 -1.25 7.26 -13.29
N PRO A 34 -2.59 7.39 -13.02
CA PRO A 34 -3.28 8.67 -13.17
C PRO A 34 -2.71 9.76 -12.27
N SER A 35 -2.28 9.44 -11.06
CA SER A 35 -1.65 10.38 -10.12
C SER A 35 -0.28 10.85 -10.64
N ARG A 36 0.51 9.96 -11.25
CA ARG A 36 1.78 10.33 -11.88
C ARG A 36 1.60 11.26 -13.05
N ARG A 37 0.61 11.01 -13.93
CA ARG A 37 0.31 11.90 -15.04
C ARG A 37 -0.15 13.27 -14.58
N ALA A 38 -0.90 13.31 -13.49
CA ALA A 38 -1.37 14.56 -12.93
C ALA A 38 -0.23 15.38 -12.31
N SER A 39 0.72 14.73 -11.62
CA SER A 39 1.89 15.41 -11.06
C SER A 39 2.79 16.03 -12.13
N SER A 40 2.80 15.50 -13.35
CA SER A 40 3.54 16.08 -14.49
C SER A 40 2.84 17.29 -15.14
N ALA A 41 1.58 17.57 -14.79
CA ALA A 41 0.80 18.70 -15.35
C ALA A 41 0.08 19.49 -14.24
N PRO A 42 0.80 20.09 -13.28
CA PRO A 42 0.21 20.74 -12.10
C PRO A 42 -0.68 21.95 -12.43
N GLY A 43 -0.49 22.55 -13.60
CA GLY A 43 -1.33 23.66 -14.06
C GLY A 43 -2.79 23.29 -14.27
N ALA A 44 -3.07 22.04 -14.65
CA ALA A 44 -4.46 21.58 -14.82
C ALA A 44 -5.19 21.51 -13.47
N ASP A 45 -4.52 21.11 -12.41
CA ASP A 45 -5.11 21.02 -11.07
C ASP A 45 -5.36 22.40 -10.45
N ARG A 46 -4.44 23.35 -10.67
CA ARG A 46 -4.58 24.71 -10.18
C ARG A 46 -5.73 25.48 -10.85
N SER A 47 -6.23 25.02 -11.99
CA SER A 47 -7.38 25.61 -12.67
C SER A 47 -8.72 25.16 -12.06
N LEU A 48 -8.73 24.15 -11.20
CA LEU A 48 -9.93 23.67 -10.53
C LEU A 48 -10.27 24.55 -9.32
N PRO A 49 -11.55 24.92 -9.09
CA PRO A 49 -11.97 25.69 -7.93
C PRO A 49 -12.10 24.80 -6.67
N LEU A 50 -11.14 23.91 -6.44
CA LEU A 50 -11.13 22.93 -5.36
C LEU A 50 -9.80 22.99 -4.59
N ALA A 51 -9.85 22.70 -3.30
CA ALA A 51 -8.63 22.53 -2.51
C ALA A 51 -7.79 21.35 -3.03
N ALA A 52 -6.47 21.48 -3.00
CA ALA A 52 -5.55 20.48 -3.53
C ALA A 52 -5.79 19.09 -2.93
N GLU A 53 -6.06 19.03 -1.63
CA GLU A 53 -6.32 17.76 -0.91
C GLU A 53 -7.60 17.07 -1.43
N VAL A 54 -8.62 17.84 -1.81
CA VAL A 54 -9.86 17.31 -2.39
C VAL A 54 -9.57 16.69 -3.76
N VAL A 55 -8.80 17.37 -4.60
CA VAL A 55 -8.42 16.86 -5.93
C VAL A 55 -7.62 15.57 -5.80
N VAL A 56 -6.62 15.54 -4.90
CA VAL A 56 -5.82 14.34 -4.61
C VAL A 56 -6.69 13.22 -4.03
N GLY A 57 -7.60 13.54 -3.12
CA GLY A 57 -8.55 12.59 -2.53
C GLY A 57 -9.46 11.94 -3.58
N CYS A 58 -10.00 12.73 -4.51
CA CYS A 58 -10.82 12.21 -5.61
C CYS A 58 -10.04 11.21 -6.48
N ARG A 59 -8.74 11.42 -6.67
CA ARG A 59 -7.89 10.48 -7.42
C ARG A 59 -7.65 9.15 -6.71
N ALA A 60 -7.85 9.10 -5.40
CA ALA A 60 -7.75 7.86 -4.64
C ALA A 60 -8.98 6.95 -4.81
N VAL A 61 -10.13 7.47 -5.25
CA VAL A 61 -11.40 6.72 -5.32
C VAL A 61 -11.29 5.50 -6.23
N VAL A 62 -10.79 5.68 -7.45
CA VAL A 62 -10.64 4.57 -8.40
C VAL A 62 -9.59 3.55 -7.91
N PRO A 63 -8.38 3.95 -7.48
CA PRO A 63 -7.45 3.05 -6.83
C PRO A 63 -8.05 2.26 -5.66
N VAL A 64 -8.81 2.89 -4.76
CA VAL A 64 -9.47 2.20 -3.65
C VAL A 64 -10.41 1.12 -4.18
N ALA A 65 -11.27 1.43 -5.14
CA ALA A 65 -12.25 0.48 -5.68
C ALA A 65 -11.56 -0.72 -6.35
N VAL A 66 -10.58 -0.48 -7.20
CA VAL A 66 -9.83 -1.55 -7.88
C VAL A 66 -9.04 -2.40 -6.89
N LEU A 67 -8.31 -1.76 -5.97
CA LEU A 67 -7.52 -2.47 -4.98
C LEU A 67 -8.41 -3.23 -3.98
N ALA A 68 -9.59 -2.72 -3.63
CA ALA A 68 -10.53 -3.46 -2.78
C ALA A 68 -10.90 -4.83 -3.39
N VAL A 69 -11.12 -4.87 -4.70
CA VAL A 69 -11.39 -6.14 -5.39
C VAL A 69 -10.14 -7.03 -5.41
N VAL A 70 -9.01 -6.50 -5.86
CA VAL A 70 -7.77 -7.28 -6.01
C VAL A 70 -7.27 -7.81 -4.67
N LEU A 71 -7.20 -6.95 -3.65
CA LEU A 71 -6.69 -7.32 -2.32
C LEU A 71 -7.70 -8.20 -1.59
N GLY A 72 -9.00 -7.92 -1.74
CA GLY A 72 -10.06 -8.75 -1.19
C GLY A 72 -10.02 -10.18 -1.72
N VAL A 73 -9.95 -10.34 -3.04
CA VAL A 73 -9.88 -11.69 -3.66
C VAL A 73 -8.57 -12.39 -3.29
N SER A 74 -7.42 -11.69 -3.29
CA SER A 74 -6.15 -12.30 -2.89
C SER A 74 -6.15 -12.75 -1.43
N ALA A 75 -6.70 -11.96 -0.52
CA ALA A 75 -6.83 -12.32 0.89
C ALA A 75 -7.79 -13.52 1.09
N LEU A 76 -8.89 -13.55 0.34
CA LEU A 76 -9.81 -14.70 0.32
C LEU A 76 -9.08 -15.99 -0.10
N LEU A 77 -8.24 -15.92 -1.14
CA LEU A 77 -7.47 -17.07 -1.63
C LEU A 77 -6.43 -17.55 -0.61
N VAL A 78 -5.72 -16.63 0.01
CA VAL A 78 -4.73 -16.93 1.07
C VAL A 78 -5.41 -17.52 2.31
N GLY A 79 -6.59 -17.01 2.65
CA GLY A 79 -7.36 -17.44 3.82
C GLY A 79 -8.12 -18.76 3.66
N GLN A 80 -8.04 -19.43 2.51
CA GLN A 80 -8.71 -20.71 2.31
C GLN A 80 -8.21 -21.76 3.30
N GLY A 81 -9.12 -22.28 4.10
CA GLY A 81 -8.81 -23.25 5.16
C GLY A 81 -8.35 -22.62 6.50
N ALA A 82 -8.33 -21.30 6.61
CA ALA A 82 -7.93 -20.56 7.81
C ALA A 82 -9.12 -19.74 8.37
N GLY A 83 -10.15 -20.39 8.84
CA GLY A 83 -11.33 -19.76 9.45
C GLY A 83 -12.38 -19.30 8.45
N SER A 84 -12.98 -18.11 8.66
CA SER A 84 -14.06 -17.57 7.82
C SER A 84 -13.53 -16.94 6.54
N PRO A 85 -13.84 -17.45 5.35
CA PRO A 85 -13.43 -16.84 4.08
C PRO A 85 -13.94 -15.42 3.91
N LEU A 86 -15.14 -15.12 4.43
CA LEU A 86 -15.71 -13.78 4.39
C LEU A 86 -14.89 -12.77 5.22
N ALA A 87 -14.37 -13.19 6.37
CA ALA A 87 -13.53 -12.33 7.21
C ALA A 87 -12.19 -12.02 6.53
N TRP A 88 -11.59 -12.98 5.81
CA TRP A 88 -10.40 -12.75 4.99
C TRP A 88 -10.68 -11.79 3.83
N LEU A 89 -11.78 -12.00 3.11
CA LEU A 89 -12.22 -11.07 2.06
C LEU A 89 -12.36 -9.65 2.63
N ALA A 90 -13.09 -9.52 3.75
CA ALA A 90 -13.32 -8.22 4.39
C ALA A 90 -12.01 -7.54 4.84
N LEU A 91 -11.05 -8.32 5.36
CA LEU A 91 -9.74 -7.82 5.74
C LEU A 91 -8.96 -7.28 4.52
N GLY A 92 -8.97 -8.02 3.41
CA GLY A 92 -8.35 -7.59 2.15
C GLY A 92 -8.99 -6.33 1.57
N VAL A 93 -10.32 -6.21 1.64
CA VAL A 93 -11.04 -4.98 1.27
C VAL A 93 -10.66 -3.82 2.20
N ALA A 94 -10.57 -4.08 3.51
CA ALA A 94 -10.27 -3.06 4.51
C ALA A 94 -8.83 -2.51 4.41
N VAL A 95 -7.88 -3.22 3.81
CA VAL A 95 -6.50 -2.74 3.59
C VAL A 95 -6.37 -1.87 2.34
N ALA A 96 -7.34 -1.91 1.43
CA ALA A 96 -7.27 -1.21 0.14
C ALA A 96 -7.07 0.31 0.24
N PRO A 97 -7.68 1.06 1.19
CA PRO A 97 -7.43 2.49 1.32
C PRO A 97 -5.97 2.85 1.58
N ALA A 98 -5.25 2.07 2.40
CA ALA A 98 -3.83 2.30 2.66
C ALA A 98 -2.98 2.13 1.40
N TRP A 99 -3.22 1.08 0.62
CA TRP A 99 -2.52 0.83 -0.63
C TRP A 99 -2.89 1.83 -1.74
N ALA A 100 -4.14 2.29 -1.77
CA ALA A 100 -4.55 3.38 -2.66
C ALA A 100 -3.86 4.70 -2.29
N GLY A 101 -3.79 5.02 -1.00
CA GLY A 101 -3.01 6.15 -0.49
C GLY A 101 -1.53 6.04 -0.87
N ALA A 102 -0.94 4.85 -0.72
CA ALA A 102 0.43 4.57 -1.15
C ALA A 102 0.62 4.82 -2.65
N ALA A 103 -0.31 4.37 -3.49
CA ALA A 103 -0.29 4.56 -4.93
C ALA A 103 -0.34 6.06 -5.32
N VAL A 104 -1.25 6.80 -4.70
CA VAL A 104 -1.37 8.25 -4.90
C VAL A 104 -0.10 8.96 -4.47
N ARG A 105 0.38 8.71 -3.24
CA ARG A 105 1.60 9.32 -2.71
C ARG A 105 2.84 9.02 -3.55
N ALA A 106 2.94 7.80 -4.08
CA ALA A 106 4.00 7.42 -5.01
C ALA A 106 3.89 8.16 -6.36
N GLY A 107 2.66 8.49 -6.79
CA GLY A 107 2.41 9.27 -8.00
C GLY A 107 2.88 10.73 -7.89
N TYR A 108 2.75 11.34 -6.71
CA TYR A 108 3.22 12.70 -6.42
C TYR A 108 4.66 12.75 -5.88
N ARG A 109 5.43 11.70 -6.14
CA ARG A 109 6.84 11.65 -5.77
C ARG A 109 7.62 12.69 -6.56
N PRO A 110 8.50 13.50 -5.93
CA PRO A 110 9.42 14.36 -6.66
C PRO A 110 10.35 13.54 -7.54
N ASP A 111 10.90 14.17 -8.58
CA ASP A 111 11.91 13.56 -9.41
C ASP A 111 13.13 13.13 -8.59
N LEU A 112 13.80 12.07 -9.05
CA LEU A 112 14.99 11.56 -8.37
C LEU A 112 16.13 12.59 -8.48
N ASP A 113 16.57 13.09 -7.35
CA ASP A 113 17.76 13.95 -7.30
C ASP A 113 19.03 13.09 -7.32
N TRP A 114 19.63 13.01 -8.50
CA TRP A 114 20.90 12.33 -8.72
C TRP A 114 22.12 13.19 -8.37
N SER A 115 21.94 14.49 -8.09
CA SER A 115 23.01 15.43 -7.76
C SER A 115 23.35 15.48 -6.28
N GLY A 116 22.55 14.84 -5.43
CA GLY A 116 22.71 14.83 -3.98
C GLY A 116 23.97 14.10 -3.49
N PRO A 117 24.34 14.27 -2.22
CA PRO A 117 25.49 13.60 -1.62
C PRO A 117 25.38 12.08 -1.76
N VAL A 118 26.49 11.44 -2.12
CA VAL A 118 26.56 10.01 -2.42
C VAL A 118 27.05 9.24 -1.20
N VAL A 119 26.33 8.20 -0.82
CA VAL A 119 26.78 7.22 0.18
C VAL A 119 27.30 5.98 -0.55
N SER A 120 28.55 5.64 -0.26
CA SER A 120 29.16 4.40 -0.75
C SER A 120 28.64 3.20 0.06
N SER A 121 28.13 2.20 -0.62
CA SER A 121 27.74 0.93 -0.03
C SER A 121 28.45 -0.25 -0.73
N PRO A 122 28.48 -1.44 -0.15
CA PRO A 122 29.03 -2.62 -0.82
C PRO A 122 28.35 -2.95 -2.16
N MET A 123 27.14 -2.44 -2.37
CA MET A 123 26.36 -2.61 -3.60
C MET A 123 26.54 -1.45 -4.61
N GLY A 124 27.42 -0.50 -4.31
CA GLY A 124 27.68 0.66 -5.16
C GLY A 124 27.40 1.99 -4.46
N ALA A 125 27.61 3.07 -5.19
CA ALA A 125 27.41 4.45 -4.70
C ALA A 125 26.00 4.92 -5.11
N LEU A 126 25.17 5.30 -4.12
CA LEU A 126 23.81 5.80 -4.32
C LEU A 126 23.68 7.19 -3.70
N PRO A 127 23.07 8.17 -4.40
CA PRO A 127 22.69 9.45 -3.79
C PRO A 127 21.67 9.22 -2.67
N THR A 128 21.87 9.91 -1.54
CA THR A 128 21.02 9.74 -0.34
C THR A 128 19.55 10.09 -0.61
N GLY A 129 19.28 11.07 -1.48
CA GLY A 129 17.94 11.48 -1.88
C GLY A 129 17.16 10.41 -2.62
N VAL A 130 17.84 9.53 -3.36
CA VAL A 130 17.20 8.45 -4.14
C VAL A 130 16.52 7.45 -3.21
N GLY A 131 17.16 7.05 -2.12
CA GLY A 131 16.57 6.12 -1.15
C GLY A 131 15.30 6.66 -0.51
N ALA A 132 15.34 7.90 -0.03
CA ALA A 132 14.18 8.57 0.58
C ALA A 132 13.02 8.70 -0.42
N THR A 133 13.33 9.03 -1.68
CA THR A 133 12.32 9.16 -2.72
C THR A 133 11.70 7.80 -3.10
N LEU A 134 12.49 6.74 -3.17
CA LEU A 134 12.00 5.40 -3.50
C LEU A 134 11.07 4.81 -2.41
N VAL A 135 11.31 5.13 -1.14
CA VAL A 135 10.48 4.67 -0.02
C VAL A 135 9.15 5.41 0.05
N ARG A 136 9.03 6.61 -0.52
CA ARG A 136 7.82 7.41 -0.48
C ARG A 136 6.67 6.75 -1.27
N GLY A 137 5.64 6.37 -0.57
CA GLY A 137 4.49 5.62 -1.04
C GLY A 137 4.47 4.20 -0.48
N PRO A 138 5.45 3.35 -0.80
CA PRO A 138 5.58 2.02 -0.22
C PRO A 138 5.52 1.95 1.29
N ASP A 139 6.07 2.94 1.98
CA ASP A 139 6.01 3.08 3.43
C ASP A 139 4.57 2.98 3.96
N VAL A 140 3.64 3.69 3.34
CA VAL A 140 2.22 3.68 3.70
C VAL A 140 1.59 2.31 3.41
N GLY A 141 1.89 1.71 2.26
CA GLY A 141 1.37 0.40 1.88
C GLY A 141 1.83 -0.70 2.86
N VAL A 142 3.12 -0.75 3.16
CA VAL A 142 3.71 -1.73 4.09
C VAL A 142 3.14 -1.54 5.50
N LEU A 143 3.08 -0.30 6.01
CA LEU A 143 2.45 -0.02 7.30
C LEU A 143 0.97 -0.42 7.31
N GLY A 144 0.29 -0.27 6.17
CA GLY A 144 -1.11 -0.70 6.00
C GLY A 144 -1.29 -2.20 6.15
N THR A 145 -0.27 -3.02 5.91
CA THR A 145 -0.38 -4.49 6.03
C THR A 145 -0.16 -5.05 7.43
N VAL A 146 0.17 -4.21 8.42
CA VAL A 146 0.49 -4.69 9.79
C VAL A 146 -0.63 -5.52 10.40
N PRO A 147 -1.93 -5.10 10.40
CA PRO A 147 -2.99 -5.96 10.93
C PRO A 147 -3.25 -7.22 10.09
N VAL A 148 -2.99 -7.17 8.77
CA VAL A 148 -3.03 -8.37 7.91
C VAL A 148 -1.94 -9.36 8.33
N GLY A 149 -0.73 -8.88 8.60
CA GLY A 149 0.35 -9.71 9.14
C GLY A 149 -0.03 -10.37 10.47
N LEU A 150 -0.70 -9.62 11.36
CA LEU A 150 -1.22 -10.17 12.61
C LEU A 150 -2.27 -11.28 12.36
N ALA A 151 -3.18 -11.10 11.41
CA ALA A 151 -4.15 -12.14 11.03
C ALA A 151 -3.47 -13.41 10.52
N LEU A 152 -2.40 -13.28 9.73
CA LEU A 152 -1.60 -14.42 9.25
C LEU A 152 -0.92 -15.16 10.40
N LEU A 153 -0.38 -14.43 11.39
CA LEU A 153 0.23 -15.03 12.58
C LEU A 153 -0.79 -15.73 13.47
N LEU A 154 -1.99 -15.19 13.60
CA LEU A 154 -3.09 -15.80 14.37
C LEU A 154 -3.71 -16.99 13.64
N GLY A 155 -3.53 -17.11 12.31
CA GLY A 155 -4.18 -18.10 11.48
C GLY A 155 -5.71 -17.92 11.39
N ALA A 156 -6.22 -16.76 11.77
CA ALA A 156 -7.64 -16.42 11.77
C ALA A 156 -7.85 -14.90 11.70
N VAL A 157 -9.02 -14.50 11.19
CA VAL A 157 -9.42 -13.08 11.14
C VAL A 157 -10.62 -12.87 12.06
N PRO A 158 -10.43 -12.43 13.31
CA PRO A 158 -11.52 -11.97 14.13
C PRO A 158 -12.09 -10.64 13.59
N TRP A 159 -13.40 -10.44 13.69
CA TRP A 159 -14.06 -9.26 13.11
C TRP A 159 -13.58 -7.91 13.69
N TRP A 160 -13.14 -7.90 14.94
CA TRP A 160 -12.54 -6.69 15.51
C TRP A 160 -11.27 -6.27 14.74
N LEU A 161 -10.50 -7.23 14.21
CA LEU A 161 -9.30 -6.95 13.44
C LEU A 161 -9.64 -6.30 12.08
N VAL A 162 -10.77 -6.67 11.48
CA VAL A 162 -11.27 -6.00 10.25
C VAL A 162 -11.61 -4.53 10.53
N ALA A 163 -12.26 -4.26 11.66
CA ALA A 163 -12.57 -2.89 12.08
C ALA A 163 -11.30 -2.06 12.36
N VAL A 164 -10.32 -2.65 13.07
CA VAL A 164 -9.01 -2.03 13.29
C VAL A 164 -8.29 -1.77 11.97
N GLN A 165 -8.29 -2.74 11.06
CA GLN A 165 -7.68 -2.59 9.73
C GLN A 165 -8.30 -1.44 8.95
N LEU A 166 -9.63 -1.34 8.94
CA LEU A 166 -10.32 -0.27 8.22
C LEU A 166 -9.94 1.12 8.78
N GLY A 167 -10.00 1.29 10.10
CA GLY A 167 -9.60 2.55 10.75
C GLY A 167 -8.13 2.90 10.50
N TRP A 168 -7.24 1.91 10.63
CA TRP A 168 -5.81 2.06 10.34
C TRP A 168 -5.54 2.48 8.89
N SER A 169 -6.17 1.78 7.93
CA SER A 169 -6.04 2.07 6.51
C SER A 169 -6.60 3.43 6.12
N ALA A 170 -7.72 3.84 6.72
CA ALA A 170 -8.30 5.16 6.51
C ALA A 170 -7.37 6.27 7.01
N ALA A 171 -6.77 6.10 8.20
CA ALA A 171 -5.80 7.04 8.76
C ALA A 171 -4.55 7.18 7.87
N LEU A 172 -4.01 6.06 7.39
CA LEU A 172 -2.87 6.05 6.49
C LEU A 172 -3.20 6.66 5.11
N ALA A 173 -4.39 6.41 4.57
CA ALA A 173 -4.84 7.03 3.34
C ALA A 173 -4.99 8.55 3.49
N ALA A 174 -5.59 9.01 4.59
CA ALA A 174 -5.69 10.44 4.90
C ALA A 174 -4.30 11.09 5.02
N PHE A 175 -3.38 10.47 5.75
CA PHE A 175 -2.00 10.91 5.84
C PHE A 175 -1.34 11.00 4.48
N ALA A 176 -1.51 9.99 3.63
CA ALA A 176 -0.96 9.98 2.28
C ALA A 176 -1.50 11.13 1.43
N VAL A 177 -2.81 11.38 1.45
CA VAL A 177 -3.46 12.47 0.72
C VAL A 177 -2.96 13.84 1.20
N LEU A 178 -2.95 14.07 2.51
CA LEU A 178 -2.53 15.35 3.11
C LEU A 178 -1.06 15.67 2.82
N THR A 179 -0.20 14.65 2.76
CA THR A 179 1.24 14.83 2.50
C THR A 179 1.61 14.82 1.01
N SER A 180 0.66 14.52 0.11
CA SER A 180 0.87 14.51 -1.34
C SER A 180 0.49 15.84 -2.00
N GLY A 181 -0.43 16.61 -1.40
CA GLY A 181 -0.96 17.86 -1.96
C GLY A 181 -0.10 19.10 -1.69
N GLN A 182 1.05 19.00 -1.02
CA GLN A 182 1.92 20.15 -0.76
C GLN A 182 2.94 20.30 -1.90
N PRO A 183 2.84 21.32 -2.75
CA PRO A 183 4.00 21.79 -3.52
C PRO A 183 4.91 22.56 -2.55
N ASP A 184 6.17 22.20 -2.48
CA ASP A 184 7.23 23.06 -1.97
C ASP A 184 7.42 24.27 -2.89
#